data_b0d1360c729f38cf304fb1d4b6f59851
#
_entry.id   b0d1360c729f38cf304fb1d4b6f59851
#
_cell.length_a   1.000
_cell.length_b   1.000
_cell.length_c   1.000
_cell.angle_alpha   90.00
_cell.angle_beta   90.00
_cell.angle_gamma   90.00
#
_symmetry.space_group_name_H-M   'P 1'
#
loop_
_entity.id
_entity.type
_entity.pdbx_description
1 polymer ?
#
loop_
_entity_poly.entity_id
_entity_poly.type
_entity_poly.pdbx_seq_one_letter_code
_entity_poly.pdbx_strand_id
1 'polypeptide(L)' 'VILPDKYVDLPHSLLGQAAALIAARRGTTTVSDLWAAVQPQMSYERFVLALDLLFILGVVDGGGGVLRWSR' A
#
# COMPACT_ATOMS: atom_id res chain seq x y z
N VAL A 1 12.71 9.22 24.65
CA VAL A 1 12.40 8.88 23.28
C VAL A 1 11.45 7.70 23.25
N ILE A 2 10.40 7.86 22.50
CA ILE A 2 9.41 6.80 22.34
C ILE A 2 9.88 5.87 21.23
N LEU A 3 9.98 4.59 21.56
CA LEU A 3 10.42 3.60 20.59
C LEU A 3 9.26 3.27 19.65
N PRO A 4 9.48 3.33 18.35
CA PRO A 4 8.40 3.09 17.38
C PRO A 4 7.75 1.71 17.52
N ASP A 5 8.53 0.70 17.80
CA ASP A 5 7.99 -0.66 17.90
C ASP A 5 7.03 -0.85 19.05
N LYS A 6 7.00 0.10 19.97
CA LYS A 6 6.09 0.05 21.11
C LYS A 6 4.70 0.52 20.70
N TYR A 7 4.62 1.38 19.72
CA TYR A 7 3.37 2.01 19.30
C TYR A 7 3.02 1.71 17.86
N VAL A 8 3.93 1.10 17.13
CA VAL A 8 3.73 0.77 15.74
C VAL A 8 3.72 -0.75 15.61
N ASP A 9 2.56 -1.27 15.30
CA ASP A 9 2.41 -2.67 14.95
C ASP A 9 2.61 -2.75 13.45
N LEU A 10 3.77 -3.22 13.01
CA LEU A 10 4.13 -3.19 11.60
C LEU A 10 3.07 -3.78 10.67
N PRO A 11 2.46 -4.95 11.00
CA PRO A 11 1.41 -5.47 10.12
C PRO A 11 0.19 -4.58 10.03
N HIS A 12 -0.06 -3.74 11.04
CA HIS A 12 -1.24 -2.88 11.10
C HIS A 12 -0.90 -1.42 10.90
N SER A 13 0.38 -1.07 10.80
CA SER A 13 0.80 0.31 10.56
C SER A 13 0.61 0.65 9.10
N LEU A 14 0.56 1.96 8.81
CA LEU A 14 0.47 2.41 7.44
C LEU A 14 1.68 1.95 6.63
N LEU A 15 2.87 2.00 7.22
CA LEU A 15 4.08 1.56 6.54
C LEU A 15 4.04 0.06 6.24
N GLY A 16 3.57 -0.74 7.21
CA GLY A 16 3.43 -2.17 7.02
C GLY A 16 2.43 -2.49 5.92
N GLN A 17 1.34 -1.74 5.86
CA GLN A 17 0.34 -1.93 4.83
C GLN A 17 0.84 -1.49 3.46
N ALA A 18 1.65 -0.43 3.40
CA ALA A 18 2.29 -0.04 2.15
C ALA A 18 3.22 -1.16 1.65
N ALA A 19 3.96 -1.79 2.57
CA ALA A 19 4.81 -2.92 2.22
C ALA A 19 3.99 -4.09 1.69
N ALA A 20 2.80 -4.32 2.26
CA ALA A 20 1.91 -5.37 1.79
C ALA A 20 1.44 -5.09 0.36
N LEU A 21 1.18 -3.83 0.03
CA LEU A 21 0.80 -3.46 -1.33
C LEU A 21 1.95 -3.72 -2.30
N ILE A 22 3.16 -3.41 -1.90
CA ILE A 22 4.34 -3.68 -2.73
C ILE A 22 4.47 -5.18 -2.97
N ALA A 23 4.25 -5.99 -1.94
CA ALA A 23 4.33 -7.44 -2.07
C ALA A 23 3.25 -7.98 -3.00
N ALA A 24 2.10 -7.32 -3.05
CA ALA A 24 0.97 -7.75 -3.87
C ALA A 24 0.99 -7.17 -5.28
N ARG A 25 2.00 -6.39 -5.64
CA ARG A 25 1.98 -5.62 -6.89
C ARG A 25 2.06 -6.48 -8.15
N ARG A 26 2.60 -7.68 -8.03
CA ARG A 26 2.83 -8.52 -9.21
C ARG A 26 1.53 -8.80 -9.92
N GLY A 27 1.49 -8.49 -11.22
CA GLY A 27 0.30 -8.71 -12.02
C GLY A 27 -0.79 -7.67 -11.85
N THR A 28 -0.55 -6.64 -11.03
CA THR A 28 -1.54 -5.60 -10.81
C THR A 28 -1.17 -4.36 -11.61
N THR A 29 -2.09 -3.92 -12.46
CA THR A 29 -1.90 -2.74 -13.30
C THR A 29 -2.94 -1.66 -13.02
N THR A 30 -3.93 -1.95 -12.18
CA THR A 30 -4.96 -0.98 -11.83
C THR A 30 -5.16 -0.98 -10.32
N VAL A 31 -5.76 0.10 -9.83
CA VAL A 31 -6.12 0.21 -8.42
C VAL A 31 -7.08 -0.92 -8.05
N SER A 32 -8.02 -1.24 -8.92
CA SER A 32 -8.98 -2.33 -8.66
C SER A 32 -8.28 -3.68 -8.53
N ASP A 33 -7.29 -3.94 -9.38
CA ASP A 33 -6.53 -5.19 -9.31
C ASP A 33 -5.79 -5.30 -7.98
N LEU A 34 -5.16 -4.20 -7.56
CA LEU A 34 -4.40 -4.19 -6.31
C LEU A 34 -5.34 -4.37 -5.12
N TRP A 35 -6.48 -3.70 -5.14
CA TRP A 35 -7.48 -3.83 -4.08
C TRP A 35 -7.96 -5.27 -3.97
N ALA A 36 -8.26 -5.90 -5.10
CA ALA A 36 -8.70 -7.28 -5.11
C ALA A 36 -7.65 -8.22 -4.54
N ALA A 37 -6.37 -7.90 -4.74
CA ALA A 37 -5.28 -8.73 -4.25
C ALA A 37 -5.09 -8.65 -2.75
N VAL A 38 -5.47 -7.53 -2.13
CA VAL A 38 -5.19 -7.32 -0.70
C VAL A 38 -6.43 -7.45 0.19
N GLN A 39 -7.63 -7.35 -0.37
CA GLN A 39 -8.83 -7.58 0.45
C GLN A 39 -8.97 -9.06 0.75
N PRO A 40 -9.57 -9.46 1.87
CA PRO A 40 -10.12 -8.61 2.93
C PRO A 40 -9.13 -8.30 4.05
N GLN A 41 -7.85 -8.51 3.84
CA GLN A 41 -6.85 -8.33 4.90
C GLN A 41 -6.69 -6.88 5.31
N MET A 42 -7.19 -5.95 4.51
CA MET A 42 -7.00 -4.54 4.71
C MET A 42 -8.32 -3.82 4.41
N SER A 43 -8.70 -2.87 5.27
CA SER A 43 -9.87 -2.06 4.98
C SER A 43 -9.60 -1.13 3.80
N TYR A 44 -10.65 -0.70 3.12
CA TYR A 44 -10.49 0.18 1.98
C TYR A 44 -9.84 1.50 2.37
N GLU A 45 -10.21 2.03 3.54
CA GLU A 45 -9.62 3.27 4.04
C GLU A 45 -8.12 3.14 4.21
N ARG A 46 -7.68 2.04 4.80
CA ARG A 46 -6.24 1.80 5.00
C ARG A 46 -5.55 1.56 3.66
N PHE A 47 -6.21 0.87 2.76
CA PHE A 47 -5.69 0.63 1.42
C PHE A 47 -5.40 1.97 0.71
N VAL A 48 -6.36 2.90 0.75
CA VAL A 48 -6.20 4.19 0.10
C VAL A 48 -5.04 4.97 0.72
N LEU A 49 -4.95 4.97 2.06
CA LEU A 49 -3.87 5.67 2.74
C LEU A 49 -2.51 5.07 2.41
N ALA A 50 -2.42 3.76 2.38
CA ALA A 50 -1.16 3.09 2.07
C ALA A 50 -0.76 3.35 0.61
N LEU A 51 -1.73 3.33 -0.29
CA LEU A 51 -1.46 3.62 -1.69
C LEU A 51 -0.99 5.06 -1.87
N ASP A 52 -1.61 6.01 -1.18
CA ASP A 52 -1.18 7.40 -1.22
C ASP A 52 0.28 7.54 -0.75
N LEU A 53 0.64 6.80 0.28
CA LEU A 53 2.01 6.82 0.77
C LEU A 53 2.99 6.35 -0.31
N LEU A 54 2.62 5.30 -1.04
CA LEU A 54 3.47 4.79 -2.12
C LEU A 54 3.61 5.81 -3.25
N PHE A 55 2.57 6.57 -3.55
CA PHE A 55 2.66 7.64 -4.53
C PHE A 55 3.60 8.74 -4.06
N ILE A 56 3.50 9.13 -2.80
CA ILE A 56 4.36 10.17 -2.23
C ILE A 56 5.82 9.74 -2.28
N LEU A 57 6.09 8.47 -1.98
CA LEU A 57 7.45 7.94 -1.97
C LEU A 57 7.99 7.68 -3.37
N GLY A 58 7.16 7.75 -4.39
CA GLY A 58 7.60 7.50 -5.76
C GLY A 58 7.75 6.03 -6.11
N VAL A 59 7.23 5.14 -5.26
CA VAL A 59 7.28 3.70 -5.52
C VAL A 59 6.31 3.32 -6.63
N VAL A 60 5.19 4.01 -6.70
CA VAL A 60 4.17 3.78 -7.71
C VAL A 60 3.77 5.12 -8.31
N ASP A 61 3.41 5.10 -9.57
CA ASP A 61 2.95 6.27 -10.30
C ASP A 61 1.76 5.86 -11.15
N GLY A 62 1.07 6.82 -11.70
CA GLY A 62 -0.06 6.55 -12.57
C GLY A 62 -1.18 7.55 -12.40
N GLY A 63 -2.27 7.33 -13.11
CA GLY A 63 -3.46 8.16 -13.03
C GLY A 63 -4.60 7.46 -13.75
N GLY A 64 -5.82 7.94 -13.50
CA GLY A 64 -6.99 7.32 -14.09
C GLY A 64 -7.21 5.89 -13.65
N GLY A 65 -6.72 5.52 -12.49
CA GLY A 65 -6.89 4.17 -11.96
C GLY A 65 -5.82 3.18 -12.41
N VAL A 66 -4.89 3.61 -13.26
CA VAL A 66 -3.82 2.75 -13.75
C VAL A 66 -2.58 2.97 -12.88
N LEU A 67 -1.91 1.89 -12.54
CA LEU A 67 -0.72 1.93 -11.70
C LEU A 67 0.52 1.53 -12.48
N ARG A 68 1.59 2.27 -12.26
CA ARG A 68 2.90 1.94 -12.81
C ARG A 68 3.88 1.87 -11.66
N TRP A 69 4.40 0.70 -11.44
CA TRP A 69 5.35 0.46 -10.35
C TRP A 69 6.76 0.79 -10.82
N SER A 70 7.50 1.50 -9.96
CA SER A 70 8.86 1.89 -10.30
C SER A 70 9.82 0.71 -10.29
N ARG A 71 9.46 -0.35 -9.60
CA ARG A 71 10.33 -1.52 -9.50
C ARG A 71 9.53 -2.80 -9.52
#